data_47003414e983f3ff31fddd44555d009b
#
_entry.id   47003414e983f3ff31fddd44555d009b
#
_cell.length_a   1.000
_cell.length_b   1.000
_cell.length_c   1.000
_cell.angle_alpha   90.00
_cell.angle_beta   90.00
_cell.angle_gamma   90.00
#
_symmetry.space_group_name_H-M   'P 1'
#
loop_
_entity.id
_entity.type
_entity.pdbx_description
1 polymer ?
#
loop_
_entity_poly.entity_id
_entity_poly.type
_entity_poly.pdbx_seq_one_letter_code
_entity_poly.pdbx_strand_id
1 'polypeptide(L)'
;MPDVTETIQDGIATLTLNRPDSLNALSAEILDLLREAIPRLGIDPAVGAIVITGAGRAFCAGGDIKNMERRNQMPFEHRVETLRKMHLIPQMMRTCPKVIIAMLNGPAFGAGLGLAMSCDLRIAARSAKFGAAFGKIGYSGDFGGSWLMTRLVGTAKARELYLLSDTFDAAEAERIGLVNRVVEDGALLAETTALARRIADGPLVAYGYMKRNLHAAETEPLGAVLEMEAVHQARTSQTDDHREARTAFLEKRRPVFRGQ
;
A
#
# COMPACT_ATOMS: atom_id res chain seq x y z
N MET A 1 16.99 15.57 -8.66
CA MET A 1 16.53 14.96 -7.40
C MET A 1 16.11 13.53 -7.71
N PRO A 2 16.22 12.57 -6.78
CA PRO A 2 15.81 11.20 -7.06
C PRO A 2 14.29 11.13 -7.32
N ASP A 3 13.88 10.15 -8.11
CA ASP A 3 12.47 9.93 -8.47
C ASP A 3 11.59 9.47 -7.29
N VAL A 4 12.21 9.03 -6.17
CA VAL A 4 11.56 8.81 -4.87
C VAL A 4 12.41 9.48 -3.80
N THR A 5 11.79 10.27 -2.94
CA THR A 5 12.44 10.81 -1.74
C THR A 5 11.95 10.04 -0.52
N GLU A 6 12.85 9.88 0.45
CA GLU A 6 12.58 9.18 1.71
C GLU A 6 12.87 10.10 2.89
N THR A 7 11.98 10.11 3.85
CA THR A 7 12.19 10.75 5.16
C THR A 7 11.76 9.80 6.25
N ILE A 8 12.48 9.79 7.37
CA ILE A 8 12.07 9.06 8.59
C ILE A 8 11.96 10.09 9.70
N GLN A 9 10.77 10.24 10.23
CA GLN A 9 10.48 11.14 11.35
C GLN A 9 9.50 10.49 12.30
N ASP A 10 9.79 10.53 13.59
CA ASP A 10 8.91 10.00 14.65
C ASP A 10 8.44 8.56 14.40
N GLY A 11 9.31 7.69 13.91
CA GLY A 11 8.99 6.29 13.60
C GLY A 11 8.14 6.09 12.34
N ILE A 12 7.92 7.13 11.54
CA ILE A 12 7.19 7.07 10.27
C ILE A 12 8.17 7.26 9.12
N ALA A 13 8.30 6.27 8.26
CA ALA A 13 9.02 6.39 7.00
C ALA A 13 8.05 6.88 5.91
N THR A 14 8.35 7.99 5.26
CA THR A 14 7.55 8.51 4.15
C THR A 14 8.33 8.38 2.85
N LEU A 15 7.78 7.62 1.90
CA LEU A 15 8.25 7.48 0.54
C LEU A 15 7.39 8.38 -0.37
N THR A 16 7.99 9.41 -0.93
CA THR A 16 7.31 10.33 -1.83
C THR A 16 7.75 10.10 -3.27
N LEU A 17 6.84 9.66 -4.13
CA LEU A 17 7.06 9.61 -5.58
C LEU A 17 7.30 11.03 -6.08
N ASN A 18 8.45 11.30 -6.67
CA ASN A 18 8.92 12.68 -6.89
C ASN A 18 9.19 12.99 -8.37
N ARG A 19 8.17 12.75 -9.21
CA ARG A 19 8.13 13.16 -10.62
C ARG A 19 6.86 13.96 -10.92
N PRO A 20 6.62 15.10 -10.23
CA PRO A 20 5.36 15.84 -10.32
C PRO A 20 4.99 16.26 -11.75
N ASP A 21 5.97 16.61 -12.59
CA ASP A 21 5.75 17.00 -14.00
C ASP A 21 5.21 15.85 -14.86
N SER A 22 5.47 14.60 -14.46
CA SER A 22 4.94 13.39 -15.10
C SER A 22 3.83 12.76 -14.27
N LEU A 23 3.17 13.50 -13.36
CA LEU A 23 2.15 13.02 -12.43
C LEU A 23 2.59 11.74 -11.69
N ASN A 24 3.86 11.66 -11.33
CA ASN A 24 4.49 10.54 -10.63
C ASN A 24 4.33 9.19 -11.34
N ALA A 25 4.31 9.20 -12.68
CA ALA A 25 4.29 7.98 -13.48
C ALA A 25 5.49 7.09 -13.14
N LEU A 26 5.25 5.76 -13.02
CA LEU A 26 6.23 4.77 -12.58
C LEU A 26 7.36 4.63 -13.59
N SER A 27 8.48 5.31 -13.32
CA SER A 27 9.75 5.14 -14.03
C SER A 27 10.46 3.87 -13.58
N ALA A 28 11.49 3.45 -14.33
CA ALA A 28 12.35 2.36 -13.88
C ALA A 28 13.03 2.69 -12.54
N GLU A 29 13.46 3.96 -12.36
CA GLU A 29 14.08 4.44 -11.13
C GLU A 29 13.12 4.39 -9.94
N ILE A 30 11.85 4.85 -10.07
CA ILE A 30 10.84 4.68 -9.01
C ILE A 30 10.70 3.22 -8.59
N LEU A 31 10.61 2.31 -9.58
CA LEU A 31 10.43 0.89 -9.32
C LEU A 31 11.64 0.27 -8.61
N ASP A 32 12.85 0.66 -8.99
CA ASP A 32 14.08 0.20 -8.35
C ASP A 32 14.20 0.71 -6.92
N LEU A 33 13.94 2.01 -6.69
CA LEU A 33 13.95 2.61 -5.37
C LEU A 33 12.91 2.01 -4.43
N LEU A 34 11.67 1.78 -4.89
CA LEU A 34 10.65 1.11 -4.08
C LEU A 34 11.03 -0.34 -3.75
N ARG A 35 11.62 -1.07 -4.70
CA ARG A 35 12.04 -2.46 -4.49
C ARG A 35 13.18 -2.56 -3.46
N GLU A 36 14.03 -1.55 -3.36
CA GLU A 36 15.07 -1.44 -2.34
C GLU A 36 14.53 -0.97 -0.98
N ALA A 37 13.73 0.11 -0.99
CA ALA A 37 13.28 0.76 0.24
C ALA A 37 12.31 -0.11 1.05
N ILE A 38 11.34 -0.76 0.41
CA ILE A 38 10.27 -1.49 1.12
C ILE A 38 10.83 -2.61 2.02
N PRO A 39 11.70 -3.54 1.54
CA PRO A 39 12.26 -4.57 2.41
C PRO A 39 13.15 -3.99 3.52
N ARG A 40 13.97 -2.99 3.21
CA ARG A 40 14.87 -2.33 4.17
C ARG A 40 14.08 -1.66 5.30
N LEU A 41 13.07 -0.84 4.96
CA LEU A 41 12.21 -0.19 5.96
C LEU A 41 11.37 -1.20 6.74
N GLY A 42 11.01 -2.32 6.12
CA GLY A 42 10.27 -3.41 6.77
C GLY A 42 10.99 -4.01 7.97
N ILE A 43 12.32 -4.04 7.96
CA ILE A 43 13.14 -4.59 9.05
C ILE A 43 13.82 -3.52 9.91
N ASP A 44 13.74 -2.24 9.53
CA ASP A 44 14.36 -1.15 10.27
C ASP A 44 13.65 -0.95 11.63
N PRO A 45 14.35 -1.08 12.77
CA PRO A 45 13.77 -0.88 14.10
C PRO A 45 13.34 0.57 14.37
N ALA A 46 13.90 1.56 13.64
CA ALA A 46 13.49 2.95 13.75
C ALA A 46 12.16 3.26 13.06
N VAL A 47 11.61 2.30 12.28
CA VAL A 47 10.39 2.46 11.51
C VAL A 47 9.25 1.66 12.13
N GLY A 48 8.14 2.32 12.46
CA GLY A 48 6.90 1.68 12.94
C GLY A 48 5.82 1.63 11.86
N ALA A 49 5.78 2.60 10.95
CA ALA A 49 4.84 2.65 9.84
C ALA A 49 5.50 3.23 8.59
N ILE A 50 5.00 2.85 7.41
CA ILE A 50 5.45 3.37 6.12
C ILE A 50 4.28 4.12 5.47
N VAL A 51 4.52 5.33 4.98
CA VAL A 51 3.57 6.12 4.19
C VAL A 51 4.10 6.23 2.77
N ILE A 52 3.25 6.01 1.77
CA ILE A 52 3.57 6.24 0.35
C ILE A 52 2.66 7.35 -0.15
N THR A 53 3.24 8.36 -0.80
CA THR A 53 2.49 9.49 -1.38
C THR A 53 3.14 9.98 -2.67
N GLY A 54 2.53 10.96 -3.34
CA GLY A 54 3.09 11.62 -4.53
C GLY A 54 3.40 13.09 -4.29
N ALA A 55 4.49 13.58 -4.88
CA ALA A 55 4.76 15.01 -4.93
C ALA A 55 3.80 15.73 -5.87
N GLY A 56 3.44 16.97 -5.54
CA GLY A 56 2.57 17.81 -6.37
C GLY A 56 1.11 17.34 -6.36
N ARG A 57 0.46 17.39 -7.52
CA ARG A 57 -1.00 17.26 -7.65
C ARG A 57 -1.53 15.83 -7.87
N ALA A 58 -0.67 14.83 -7.93
CA ALA A 58 -1.09 13.46 -8.21
C ALA A 58 -0.40 12.48 -7.24
N PHE A 59 -1.09 11.41 -6.90
CA PHE A 59 -0.44 10.26 -6.28
C PHE A 59 0.44 9.55 -7.31
N CYS A 60 -0.16 8.96 -8.35
CA CYS A 60 0.58 8.27 -9.42
C CYS A 60 -0.33 8.02 -10.64
N ALA A 61 0.06 8.50 -11.80
CA ALA A 61 -0.70 8.35 -13.04
C ALA A 61 -0.60 6.94 -13.68
N GLY A 62 0.19 6.03 -13.10
CA GLY A 62 0.38 4.69 -13.63
C GLY A 62 1.72 4.50 -14.32
N GLY A 63 1.77 3.66 -15.35
CA GLY A 63 3.01 3.38 -16.06
C GLY A 63 3.49 4.57 -16.90
N ASP A 64 4.80 4.80 -16.92
CA ASP A 64 5.42 5.82 -17.77
C ASP A 64 5.30 5.43 -19.26
N ILE A 65 4.64 6.26 -20.07
CA ILE A 65 4.35 6.00 -21.49
C ILE A 65 5.65 5.79 -22.28
N LYS A 66 6.70 6.57 -22.01
CA LYS A 66 8.00 6.42 -22.69
C LYS A 66 8.63 5.05 -22.40
N ASN A 67 8.49 4.58 -21.17
CA ASN A 67 8.95 3.24 -20.79
C ASN A 67 8.08 2.14 -21.41
N MET A 68 6.79 2.35 -21.59
CA MET A 68 5.89 1.41 -22.28
C MET A 68 6.31 1.22 -23.73
N GLU A 69 6.56 2.31 -24.47
CA GLU A 69 6.99 2.26 -25.86
C GLU A 69 8.31 1.51 -26.02
N ARG A 70 9.31 1.83 -25.19
CA ARG A 70 10.58 1.12 -25.17
C ARG A 70 10.43 -0.38 -24.87
N ARG A 71 9.56 -0.73 -23.90
CA ARG A 71 9.28 -2.15 -23.59
C ARG A 71 8.57 -2.87 -24.74
N ASN A 72 7.70 -2.20 -25.47
CA ASN A 72 7.01 -2.80 -26.61
C ASN A 72 7.95 -3.16 -27.76
N GLN A 73 9.15 -2.58 -27.83
CA GLN A 73 10.20 -2.90 -28.79
C GLN A 73 11.08 -4.09 -28.33
N MET A 74 10.96 -4.52 -27.06
CA MET A 74 11.73 -5.68 -26.56
C MET A 74 11.14 -7.01 -27.05
N PRO A 75 11.95 -8.09 -27.18
CA PRO A 75 11.45 -9.44 -27.34
C PRO A 75 10.42 -9.81 -26.27
N PHE A 76 9.47 -10.65 -26.61
CA PHE A 76 8.35 -11.01 -25.73
C PHE A 76 8.81 -11.52 -24.36
N GLU A 77 9.78 -12.42 -24.32
CA GLU A 77 10.31 -13.01 -23.08
C GLU A 77 10.95 -11.94 -22.17
N HIS A 78 11.69 -11.01 -22.75
CA HIS A 78 12.31 -9.90 -22.01
C HIS A 78 11.25 -8.96 -21.41
N ARG A 79 10.15 -8.73 -22.16
CA ARG A 79 9.02 -7.93 -21.62
C ARG A 79 8.38 -8.62 -20.43
N VAL A 80 8.11 -9.91 -20.54
CA VAL A 80 7.51 -10.70 -19.46
C VAL A 80 8.41 -10.68 -18.22
N GLU A 81 9.72 -10.87 -18.39
CA GLU A 81 10.67 -10.84 -17.27
C GLU A 81 10.75 -9.46 -16.61
N THR A 82 10.74 -8.39 -17.42
CA THR A 82 10.70 -7.02 -16.89
C THR A 82 9.44 -6.77 -16.07
N LEU A 83 8.28 -7.19 -16.55
CA LEU A 83 7.01 -7.08 -15.82
C LEU A 83 7.03 -7.90 -14.53
N ARG A 84 7.55 -9.14 -14.56
CA ARG A 84 7.70 -9.96 -13.34
C ARG A 84 8.52 -9.26 -12.26
N LYS A 85 9.62 -8.60 -12.64
CA LYS A 85 10.44 -7.81 -11.69
C LYS A 85 9.66 -6.65 -11.08
N MET A 86 8.84 -5.97 -11.89
CA MET A 86 7.96 -4.89 -11.38
C MET A 86 6.90 -5.44 -10.42
N HIS A 87 6.35 -6.61 -10.71
CA HIS A 87 5.31 -7.26 -9.90
C HIS A 87 5.82 -7.79 -8.55
N LEU A 88 7.13 -7.80 -8.30
CA LEU A 88 7.66 -8.08 -6.96
C LEU A 88 7.26 -6.99 -5.94
N ILE A 89 7.07 -5.73 -6.39
CA ILE A 89 6.75 -4.62 -5.47
C ILE A 89 5.42 -4.86 -4.74
N PRO A 90 4.28 -5.13 -5.40
CA PRO A 90 3.04 -5.49 -4.71
C PRO A 90 3.20 -6.65 -3.72
N GLN A 91 3.98 -7.68 -4.08
CA GLN A 91 4.24 -8.80 -3.18
C GLN A 91 5.05 -8.37 -1.94
N MET A 92 6.13 -7.59 -2.14
CA MET A 92 6.95 -7.06 -1.06
C MET A 92 6.13 -6.17 -0.12
N MET A 93 5.24 -5.32 -0.65
CA MET A 93 4.37 -4.48 0.16
C MET A 93 3.41 -5.31 1.02
N ARG A 94 2.81 -6.34 0.45
CA ARG A 94 1.87 -7.20 1.17
C ARG A 94 2.56 -8.07 2.22
N THR A 95 3.79 -8.53 1.97
CA THR A 95 4.57 -9.35 2.91
C THR A 95 5.42 -8.53 3.89
N CYS A 96 5.54 -7.21 3.69
CA CYS A 96 6.24 -6.30 4.60
C CYS A 96 5.64 -6.40 6.01
N PRO A 97 6.45 -6.60 7.06
CA PRO A 97 5.94 -6.69 8.43
C PRO A 97 5.40 -5.36 8.98
N LYS A 98 5.80 -4.23 8.39
CA LYS A 98 5.28 -2.91 8.79
C LYS A 98 3.98 -2.61 8.05
N VAL A 99 3.10 -1.86 8.68
CA VAL A 99 1.88 -1.35 8.05
C VAL A 99 2.25 -0.26 7.05
N ILE A 100 1.74 -0.38 5.82
CA ILE A 100 1.96 0.58 4.74
C ILE A 100 0.65 1.32 4.47
N ILE A 101 0.72 2.66 4.46
CA ILE A 101 -0.43 3.54 4.27
C ILE A 101 -0.24 4.31 2.97
N ALA A 102 -1.23 4.26 2.07
CA ALA A 102 -1.27 5.17 0.93
C ALA A 102 -1.92 6.49 1.36
N MET A 103 -1.18 7.59 1.23
CA MET A 103 -1.68 8.96 1.33
C MET A 103 -1.97 9.48 -0.08
N LEU A 104 -3.22 9.38 -0.50
CA LEU A 104 -3.67 9.62 -1.88
C LEU A 104 -3.99 11.11 -2.08
N ASN A 105 -2.96 11.89 -2.35
CA ASN A 105 -3.01 13.35 -2.49
C ASN A 105 -3.63 13.83 -3.80
N GLY A 106 -4.03 12.93 -4.70
CA GLY A 106 -4.61 13.24 -5.99
C GLY A 106 -4.82 12.00 -6.85
N PRO A 107 -4.87 12.14 -8.19
CA PRO A 107 -5.16 11.05 -9.11
C PRO A 107 -4.25 9.83 -8.94
N ALA A 108 -4.87 8.62 -8.96
CA ALA A 108 -4.20 7.32 -8.99
C ALA A 108 -4.82 6.44 -10.08
N PHE A 109 -4.04 6.12 -11.12
CA PHE A 109 -4.53 5.39 -12.28
C PHE A 109 -3.68 4.17 -12.62
N GLY A 110 -4.29 3.15 -13.22
CA GLY A 110 -3.60 1.96 -13.73
C GLY A 110 -2.69 1.31 -12.67
N ALA A 111 -1.39 1.16 -12.99
CA ALA A 111 -0.39 0.61 -12.06
C ALA A 111 -0.21 1.49 -10.81
N GLY A 112 -0.45 2.81 -10.88
CA GLY A 112 -0.45 3.70 -9.72
C GLY A 112 -1.60 3.41 -8.75
N LEU A 113 -2.79 3.09 -9.27
CA LEU A 113 -3.88 2.58 -8.45
C LEU A 113 -3.54 1.19 -7.88
N GLY A 114 -2.86 0.33 -8.65
CA GLY A 114 -2.32 -0.95 -8.17
C GLY A 114 -1.36 -0.78 -7.00
N LEU A 115 -0.45 0.19 -7.07
CA LEU A 115 0.45 0.55 -5.97
C LEU A 115 -0.33 0.98 -4.72
N ALA A 116 -1.34 1.85 -4.87
CA ALA A 116 -2.19 2.28 -3.77
C ALA A 116 -2.96 1.11 -3.13
N MET A 117 -3.53 0.22 -3.95
CA MET A 117 -4.25 -0.98 -3.48
C MET A 117 -3.34 -2.01 -2.80
N SER A 118 -2.03 -1.99 -3.08
CA SER A 118 -1.04 -2.86 -2.43
C SER A 118 -0.70 -2.42 -1.01
N CYS A 119 -1.01 -1.18 -0.62
CA CYS A 119 -0.91 -0.70 0.75
C CYS A 119 -1.97 -1.34 1.64
N ASP A 120 -1.71 -1.43 2.95
CA ASP A 120 -2.68 -1.96 3.92
C ASP A 120 -3.87 -1.02 4.10
N LEU A 121 -3.59 0.27 4.23
CA LEU A 121 -4.59 1.31 4.43
C LEU A 121 -4.45 2.41 3.37
N ARG A 122 -5.55 3.08 3.05
CA ARG A 122 -5.64 4.16 2.04
C ARG A 122 -6.46 5.30 2.59
N ILE A 123 -5.86 6.50 2.67
CA ILE A 123 -6.57 7.74 2.96
C ILE A 123 -6.48 8.62 1.72
N ALA A 124 -7.59 9.15 1.28
CA ALA A 124 -7.67 9.94 0.05
C ALA A 124 -8.11 11.39 0.33
N ALA A 125 -7.48 12.31 -0.38
CA ALA A 125 -8.01 13.66 -0.54
C ALA A 125 -9.36 13.61 -1.26
N ARG A 126 -10.29 14.51 -0.92
CA ARG A 126 -11.61 14.60 -1.55
C ARG A 126 -11.53 14.85 -3.07
N SER A 127 -10.51 15.57 -3.51
CA SER A 127 -10.27 15.85 -4.92
C SER A 127 -9.67 14.67 -5.70
N ALA A 128 -9.23 13.61 -5.03
CA ALA A 128 -8.59 12.47 -5.70
C ALA A 128 -9.53 11.77 -6.69
N LYS A 129 -8.95 11.27 -7.78
CA LYS A 129 -9.66 10.53 -8.83
C LYS A 129 -8.96 9.20 -9.08
N PHE A 130 -9.74 8.21 -9.42
CA PHE A 130 -9.27 6.83 -9.58
C PHE A 130 -9.75 6.21 -10.88
N GLY A 131 -9.01 5.23 -11.39
CA GLY A 131 -9.44 4.43 -12.53
C GLY A 131 -8.45 3.32 -12.86
N ALA A 132 -8.96 2.19 -13.30
CA ALA A 132 -8.14 1.09 -13.79
C ALA A 132 -7.35 1.49 -15.05
N ALA A 133 -7.98 2.27 -15.93
CA ALA A 133 -7.41 2.89 -17.14
C ALA A 133 -6.84 1.93 -18.21
N PHE A 134 -6.68 0.64 -17.91
CA PHE A 134 -6.06 -0.33 -18.83
C PHE A 134 -6.86 -0.53 -20.11
N GLY A 135 -8.19 -0.63 -20.02
CA GLY A 135 -9.06 -0.79 -21.17
C GLY A 135 -8.96 0.36 -22.19
N LYS A 136 -8.69 1.59 -21.71
CA LYS A 136 -8.52 2.78 -22.59
C LYS A 136 -7.28 2.72 -23.48
N ILE A 137 -6.28 1.92 -23.11
CA ILE A 137 -5.03 1.75 -23.84
C ILE A 137 -4.81 0.31 -24.35
N GLY A 138 -5.84 -0.55 -24.28
CA GLY A 138 -5.79 -1.90 -24.77
C GLY A 138 -4.91 -2.88 -23.98
N TYR A 139 -4.66 -2.59 -22.70
CA TYR A 139 -3.93 -3.49 -21.80
C TYR A 139 -4.89 -4.30 -20.92
N SER A 140 -4.44 -5.50 -20.52
CA SER A 140 -5.24 -6.44 -19.71
C SER A 140 -5.22 -6.14 -18.20
N GLY A 141 -4.31 -5.32 -17.74
CA GLY A 141 -4.06 -5.06 -16.32
C GLY A 141 -2.59 -5.22 -15.95
N ASP A 142 -2.20 -4.65 -14.81
CA ASP A 142 -0.82 -4.63 -14.34
C ASP A 142 -0.78 -4.48 -12.81
N PHE A 143 0.40 -4.69 -12.23
CA PHE A 143 0.74 -4.37 -10.85
C PHE A 143 -0.20 -5.01 -9.81
N GLY A 144 -0.72 -6.21 -10.10
CA GLY A 144 -1.65 -6.93 -9.23
C GLY A 144 -3.05 -6.33 -9.13
N GLY A 145 -3.36 -5.29 -9.93
CA GLY A 145 -4.59 -4.52 -9.81
C GLY A 145 -5.86 -5.35 -9.95
N SER A 146 -5.92 -6.35 -10.85
CA SER A 146 -7.08 -7.22 -11.00
C SER A 146 -7.35 -8.05 -9.75
N TRP A 147 -6.29 -8.61 -9.14
CA TRP A 147 -6.39 -9.40 -7.91
C TRP A 147 -6.82 -8.54 -6.71
N LEU A 148 -6.11 -7.40 -6.51
CA LEU A 148 -6.34 -6.49 -5.41
C LEU A 148 -7.74 -5.86 -5.45
N MET A 149 -8.15 -5.35 -6.62
CA MET A 149 -9.46 -4.72 -6.78
C MET A 149 -10.60 -5.71 -6.52
N THR A 150 -10.49 -6.94 -7.03
CA THR A 150 -11.52 -7.97 -6.81
C THR A 150 -11.73 -8.26 -5.32
N ARG A 151 -10.68 -8.21 -4.52
CA ARG A 151 -10.76 -8.43 -3.07
C ARG A 151 -11.26 -7.22 -2.29
N LEU A 152 -10.90 -6.02 -2.73
CA LEU A 152 -11.34 -4.80 -2.05
C LEU A 152 -12.80 -4.47 -2.32
N VAL A 153 -13.27 -4.59 -3.57
CA VAL A 153 -14.61 -4.10 -3.96
C VAL A 153 -15.56 -5.21 -4.43
N GLY A 154 -15.10 -6.45 -4.40
CA GLY A 154 -15.85 -7.60 -4.89
C GLY A 154 -15.83 -7.76 -6.40
N THR A 155 -16.21 -8.96 -6.87
CA THR A 155 -16.02 -9.37 -8.28
C THR A 155 -16.83 -8.54 -9.28
N ALA A 156 -18.07 -8.19 -8.94
CA ALA A 156 -18.96 -7.45 -9.85
C ALA A 156 -18.44 -6.03 -10.09
N LYS A 157 -18.13 -5.29 -9.01
CA LYS A 157 -17.63 -3.92 -9.12
C LYS A 157 -16.23 -3.88 -9.74
N ALA A 158 -15.36 -4.83 -9.42
CA ALA A 158 -14.04 -4.93 -10.04
C ALA A 158 -14.12 -5.11 -11.57
N ARG A 159 -15.03 -5.97 -12.06
CA ARG A 159 -15.25 -6.15 -13.50
C ARG A 159 -15.77 -4.88 -14.17
N GLU A 160 -16.73 -4.20 -13.56
CA GLU A 160 -17.25 -2.92 -14.07
C GLU A 160 -16.12 -1.90 -14.22
N LEU A 161 -15.35 -1.66 -13.14
CA LEU A 161 -14.27 -0.67 -13.14
C LEU A 161 -13.13 -1.01 -14.12
N TYR A 162 -12.81 -2.30 -14.25
CA TYR A 162 -11.75 -2.75 -15.17
C TYR A 162 -12.17 -2.68 -16.64
N LEU A 163 -13.36 -3.21 -16.96
CA LEU A 163 -13.81 -3.34 -18.35
C LEU A 163 -14.24 -1.99 -18.94
N LEU A 164 -14.96 -1.18 -18.17
CA LEU A 164 -15.38 0.16 -18.60
C LEU A 164 -14.24 1.17 -18.50
N SER A 165 -13.31 0.96 -17.56
CA SER A 165 -12.16 1.86 -17.32
C SER A 165 -12.57 3.32 -17.05
N ASP A 166 -13.77 3.54 -16.49
CA ASP A 166 -14.24 4.85 -16.14
C ASP A 166 -13.46 5.45 -14.96
N THR A 167 -13.40 6.77 -14.95
CA THR A 167 -12.85 7.51 -13.82
C THR A 167 -13.93 7.70 -12.77
N PHE A 168 -13.61 7.42 -11.52
CA PHE A 168 -14.48 7.64 -10.37
C PHE A 168 -13.80 8.51 -9.31
N ASP A 169 -14.59 9.12 -8.44
CA ASP A 169 -14.11 10.05 -7.44
C ASP A 169 -13.82 9.37 -6.09
N ALA A 170 -13.33 10.18 -5.14
CA ALA A 170 -12.98 9.71 -3.81
C ALA A 170 -14.21 9.23 -3.02
N ALA A 171 -15.36 9.88 -3.20
CA ALA A 171 -16.60 9.48 -2.52
C ALA A 171 -17.07 8.09 -2.97
N GLU A 172 -17.02 7.82 -4.28
CA GLU A 172 -17.33 6.48 -4.80
C GLU A 172 -16.28 5.47 -4.34
N ALA A 173 -14.97 5.82 -4.32
CA ALA A 173 -13.92 4.96 -3.85
C ALA A 173 -14.11 4.54 -2.37
N GLU A 174 -14.54 5.45 -1.51
CA GLU A 174 -14.89 5.16 -0.11
C GLU A 174 -16.14 4.29 -0.03
N ARG A 175 -17.20 4.65 -0.76
CA ARG A 175 -18.48 3.92 -0.78
C ARG A 175 -18.33 2.44 -1.15
N ILE A 176 -17.43 2.14 -2.12
CA ILE A 176 -17.19 0.75 -2.56
C ILE A 176 -16.10 0.04 -1.74
N GLY A 177 -15.51 0.67 -0.74
CA GLY A 177 -14.48 0.10 0.11
C GLY A 177 -13.07 0.06 -0.50
N LEU A 178 -12.85 0.77 -1.62
CA LEU A 178 -11.52 0.86 -2.22
C LEU A 178 -10.56 1.71 -1.37
N VAL A 179 -11.05 2.77 -0.74
CA VAL A 179 -10.31 3.57 0.25
C VAL A 179 -10.97 3.48 1.62
N ASN A 180 -10.16 3.60 2.68
CA ASN A 180 -10.64 3.45 4.05
C ASN A 180 -11.27 4.74 4.59
N ARG A 181 -10.83 5.90 4.06
CA ARG A 181 -11.32 7.22 4.49
C ARG A 181 -11.05 8.27 3.43
N VAL A 182 -12.01 9.17 3.24
CA VAL A 182 -11.86 10.40 2.46
C VAL A 182 -11.86 11.59 3.41
N VAL A 183 -10.94 12.51 3.19
CA VAL A 183 -10.79 13.73 3.99
C VAL A 183 -10.67 14.95 3.09
N GLU A 184 -10.91 16.15 3.64
CA GLU A 184 -10.65 17.39 2.90
C GLU A 184 -9.17 17.48 2.53
N ASP A 185 -8.88 18.03 1.35
CA ASP A 185 -7.52 18.06 0.79
C ASP A 185 -6.50 18.65 1.76
N GLY A 186 -6.84 19.76 2.42
CA GLY A 186 -5.99 20.41 3.42
C GLY A 186 -5.79 19.61 4.71
N ALA A 187 -6.61 18.59 4.98
CA ALA A 187 -6.50 17.75 6.16
C ALA A 187 -5.72 16.45 5.91
N LEU A 188 -5.46 16.10 4.65
CA LEU A 188 -4.91 14.80 4.27
C LEU A 188 -3.60 14.46 5.00
N LEU A 189 -2.65 15.39 5.01
CA LEU A 189 -1.36 15.19 5.67
C LEU A 189 -1.54 14.94 7.17
N ALA A 190 -2.31 15.79 7.85
CA ALA A 190 -2.52 15.70 9.30
C ALA A 190 -3.22 14.38 9.68
N GLU A 191 -4.29 14.00 8.97
CA GLU A 191 -5.04 12.77 9.22
C GLU A 191 -4.21 11.51 8.95
N THR A 192 -3.42 11.53 7.87
CA THR A 192 -2.54 10.40 7.56
C THR A 192 -1.41 10.28 8.57
N THR A 193 -0.80 11.40 8.98
CA THR A 193 0.25 11.42 9.99
C THR A 193 -0.28 10.93 11.34
N ALA A 194 -1.47 11.35 11.75
CA ALA A 194 -2.10 10.90 12.99
C ALA A 194 -2.38 9.39 12.98
N LEU A 195 -2.85 8.84 11.83
CA LEU A 195 -3.03 7.40 11.68
C LEU A 195 -1.69 6.66 11.69
N ALA A 196 -0.69 7.13 10.93
CA ALA A 196 0.63 6.53 10.88
C ALA A 196 1.30 6.52 12.27
N ARG A 197 1.17 7.61 13.02
CA ARG A 197 1.66 7.71 14.40
C ARG A 197 0.97 6.70 15.31
N ARG A 198 -0.35 6.59 15.24
CA ARG A 198 -1.10 5.58 16.01
C ARG A 198 -0.62 4.16 15.71
N ILE A 199 -0.25 3.87 14.47
CA ILE A 199 0.32 2.57 14.07
C ILE A 199 1.75 2.44 14.60
N ALA A 200 2.60 3.45 14.41
CA ALA A 200 4.00 3.43 14.83
C ALA A 200 4.16 3.27 16.36
N ASP A 201 3.22 3.81 17.13
CA ASP A 201 3.17 3.68 18.60
C ASP A 201 2.50 2.38 19.08
N GLY A 202 2.11 1.51 18.16
CA GLY A 202 1.41 0.26 18.47
C GLY A 202 2.33 -0.94 18.64
N PRO A 203 1.76 -2.12 18.94
CA PRO A 203 2.49 -3.37 19.12
C PRO A 203 2.93 -3.93 17.75
N LEU A 204 4.07 -3.46 17.23
CA LEU A 204 4.51 -3.67 15.84
C LEU A 204 4.69 -5.14 15.49
N VAL A 205 5.19 -5.98 16.42
CA VAL A 205 5.31 -7.42 16.20
C VAL A 205 3.94 -8.06 15.98
N ALA A 206 2.95 -7.69 16.80
CA ALA A 206 1.57 -8.19 16.65
C ALA A 206 0.95 -7.72 15.32
N TYR A 207 1.16 -6.47 14.92
CA TYR A 207 0.67 -5.97 13.63
C TYR A 207 1.27 -6.73 12.44
N GLY A 208 2.55 -7.09 12.49
CA GLY A 208 3.17 -7.92 11.46
C GLY A 208 2.52 -9.30 11.34
N TYR A 209 2.16 -9.93 12.45
CA TYR A 209 1.43 -11.21 12.45
C TYR A 209 -0.03 -11.04 12.03
N MET A 210 -0.72 -9.98 12.46
CA MET A 210 -2.09 -9.66 11.99
C MET A 210 -2.14 -9.50 10.46
N LYS A 211 -1.16 -8.78 9.87
CA LYS A 211 -1.05 -8.66 8.41
C LYS A 211 -0.93 -10.01 7.73
N ARG A 212 -0.09 -10.90 8.25
CA ARG A 212 0.08 -12.26 7.69
C ARG A 212 -1.21 -13.06 7.76
N ASN A 213 -1.92 -13.01 8.89
CA ASN A 213 -3.20 -13.71 9.06
C ASN A 213 -4.25 -13.18 8.08
N LEU A 214 -4.40 -11.84 7.99
CA LEU A 214 -5.34 -11.20 7.06
C LEU A 214 -5.01 -11.52 5.60
N HIS A 215 -3.72 -11.53 5.25
CA HIS A 215 -3.28 -11.89 3.91
C HIS A 215 -3.62 -13.37 3.60
N ALA A 216 -3.35 -14.29 4.51
CA ALA A 216 -3.70 -15.70 4.34
C ALA A 216 -5.22 -15.89 4.21
N ALA A 217 -6.01 -15.17 5.00
CA ALA A 217 -7.47 -15.25 4.95
C ALA A 217 -8.09 -14.87 3.59
N GLU A 218 -7.34 -14.18 2.73
CA GLU A 218 -7.80 -13.86 1.37
C GLU A 218 -7.73 -15.07 0.41
N THR A 219 -6.93 -16.09 0.71
CA THR A 219 -6.65 -17.19 -0.22
C THR A 219 -6.72 -18.57 0.40
N GLU A 220 -6.46 -18.70 1.71
CA GLU A 220 -6.38 -19.96 2.40
C GLU A 220 -7.74 -20.39 2.98
N PRO A 221 -8.01 -21.70 3.11
CA PRO A 221 -9.18 -22.21 3.81
C PRO A 221 -9.12 -21.91 5.31
N LEU A 222 -10.27 -21.75 5.95
CA LEU A 222 -10.40 -21.39 7.38
C LEU A 222 -9.50 -22.22 8.29
N GLY A 223 -9.42 -23.54 8.07
CA GLY A 223 -8.59 -24.43 8.93
C GLY A 223 -7.11 -24.07 8.90
N ALA A 224 -6.57 -23.69 7.74
CA ALA A 224 -5.17 -23.26 7.61
C ALA A 224 -4.94 -21.90 8.30
N VAL A 225 -5.91 -20.98 8.20
CA VAL A 225 -5.83 -19.69 8.88
C VAL A 225 -5.87 -19.84 10.39
N LEU A 226 -6.76 -20.70 10.92
CA LEU A 226 -6.85 -20.97 12.37
C LEU A 226 -5.56 -21.57 12.94
N GLU A 227 -4.91 -22.49 12.20
CA GLU A 227 -3.62 -23.05 12.60
C GLU A 227 -2.52 -21.98 12.64
N MET A 228 -2.50 -21.10 11.63
CA MET A 228 -1.58 -19.97 11.58
C MET A 228 -1.83 -18.99 12.73
N GLU A 229 -3.08 -18.65 13.01
CA GLU A 229 -3.45 -17.76 14.12
C GLU A 229 -3.03 -18.34 15.48
N ALA A 230 -3.19 -19.64 15.71
CA ALA A 230 -2.76 -20.29 16.94
C ALA A 230 -1.25 -20.11 17.17
N VAL A 231 -0.43 -20.34 16.12
CA VAL A 231 1.02 -20.14 16.18
C VAL A 231 1.37 -18.67 16.40
N HIS A 232 0.73 -17.76 15.67
CA HIS A 232 1.02 -16.33 15.75
C HIS A 232 0.60 -15.74 17.10
N GLN A 233 -0.54 -16.15 17.65
CA GLN A 233 -0.98 -15.74 18.98
C GLN A 233 -0.01 -16.22 20.07
N ALA A 234 0.39 -17.48 20.02
CA ALA A 234 1.37 -18.04 20.97
C ALA A 234 2.70 -17.27 20.91
N ARG A 235 3.19 -16.88 19.71
CA ARG A 235 4.41 -16.08 19.56
C ARG A 235 4.24 -14.67 20.11
N THR A 236 3.14 -13.99 19.76
CA THR A 236 2.91 -12.60 20.21
C THR A 236 2.66 -12.51 21.71
N SER A 237 2.13 -13.57 22.35
CA SER A 237 1.96 -13.63 23.81
C SER A 237 3.28 -13.59 24.59
N GLN A 238 4.42 -13.86 23.93
CA GLN A 238 5.74 -13.84 24.54
C GLN A 238 6.46 -12.48 24.43
N THR A 239 5.87 -11.51 23.71
CA THR A 239 6.47 -10.19 23.49
C THR A 239 6.40 -9.31 24.75
N ASP A 240 7.31 -8.35 24.84
CA ASP A 240 7.27 -7.32 25.89
C ASP A 240 6.04 -6.45 25.74
N ASP A 241 5.64 -6.15 24.51
CA ASP A 241 4.42 -5.38 24.21
C ASP A 241 3.15 -6.08 24.74
N HIS A 242 3.08 -7.41 24.64
CA HIS A 242 1.96 -8.17 25.22
C HIS A 242 1.95 -8.06 26.76
N ARG A 243 3.12 -8.18 27.40
CA ARG A 243 3.26 -8.02 28.86
C ARG A 243 2.84 -6.63 29.31
N GLU A 244 3.32 -5.61 28.63
CA GLU A 244 2.95 -4.21 28.87
C GLU A 244 1.44 -3.99 28.67
N ALA A 245 0.85 -4.47 27.59
CA ALA A 245 -0.59 -4.33 27.33
C ALA A 245 -1.43 -4.92 28.45
N ARG A 246 -1.07 -6.12 28.95
CA ARG A 246 -1.77 -6.77 30.07
C ARG A 246 -1.65 -5.97 31.37
N THR A 247 -0.43 -5.51 31.68
CA THR A 247 -0.18 -4.69 32.88
C THR A 247 -0.95 -3.38 32.81
N ALA A 248 -0.86 -2.66 31.70
CA ALA A 248 -1.54 -1.41 31.49
C ALA A 248 -3.08 -1.54 31.59
N PHE A 249 -3.63 -2.67 31.08
CA PHE A 249 -5.05 -2.97 31.22
C PHE A 249 -5.50 -3.12 32.68
N LEU A 250 -4.72 -3.88 33.48
CA LEU A 250 -4.99 -4.07 34.91
C LEU A 250 -4.88 -2.76 35.70
N GLU A 251 -3.91 -1.92 35.33
CA GLU A 251 -3.66 -0.61 35.95
C GLU A 251 -4.55 0.51 35.39
N LYS A 252 -5.41 0.22 34.41
CA LYS A 252 -6.32 1.19 33.76
C LYS A 252 -5.59 2.41 33.15
N ARG A 253 -4.40 2.20 32.61
CA ARG A 253 -3.60 3.21 31.90
C ARG A 253 -3.43 2.84 30.42
N ARG A 254 -2.93 3.79 29.64
CA ARG A 254 -2.54 3.50 28.24
C ARG A 254 -1.22 2.70 28.23
N PRO A 255 -1.12 1.65 27.38
CA PRO A 255 0.13 0.93 27.21
C PRO A 255 1.16 1.79 26.44
N VAL A 256 2.45 1.52 26.70
CA VAL A 256 3.58 2.11 25.96
C VAL A 256 4.32 0.97 25.27
N PHE A 257 4.07 0.81 23.97
CA PHE A 257 4.67 -0.25 23.18
C PHE A 257 6.07 0.14 22.68
N ARG A 258 6.90 -0.86 22.48
CA ARG A 258 8.28 -0.70 21.99
C ARG A 258 8.56 -1.52 20.73
N GLY A 259 7.59 -2.31 20.25
CA GLY A 259 7.74 -3.15 19.06
C GLY A 259 8.60 -4.40 19.31
N GLN A 260 8.62 -4.92 20.54
CA GLN A 260 9.49 -6.03 20.97
C GLN A 260 8.70 -7.16 21.63
#